data_fd37f7c6d7f337d78092c4a9677fdd28
#
_entry.id   fd37f7c6d7f337d78092c4a9677fdd28
#
_cell.length_a   1.000
_cell.length_b   1.000
_cell.length_c   1.000
_cell.angle_alpha   90.00
_cell.angle_beta   90.00
_cell.angle_gamma   90.00
#
_symmetry.space_group_name_H-M   'P 1'
#
loop_
_entity.id
_entity.type
_entity.pdbx_description
1 polymer ?
#
loop_
_entity_poly.entity_id
_entity_poly.type
_entity_poly.pdbx_seq_one_letter_code
_entity_poly.pdbx_strand_id
1 'polypeptide(L)'
;TLARQLANTSETAVEKLKSRLREARAVHCFALGAQDTALASLLQHQLLPAGIAINLCQDASLMRMTASTLSDDHLLLVLVTAEADTVLQSATLQARTQGVTIIALTPPQHALANMAADIIPLPDSPQLARYALLLLVDLLNDTLMA
;
A
#
# COMPACT_ATOMS: atom_id res chain seq x y z
N THR A 1 23.59 -4.52 6.17
CA THR A 1 22.64 -5.40 6.82
C THR A 1 21.21 -5.15 6.32
N LEU A 2 20.37 -6.14 6.44
CA LEU A 2 18.97 -6.01 6.04
C LEU A 2 18.27 -4.87 6.78
N ALA A 3 18.49 -4.76 8.07
CA ALA A 3 17.88 -3.70 8.89
C ALA A 3 18.31 -2.31 8.42
N ARG A 4 19.57 -2.13 8.08
CA ARG A 4 20.08 -0.85 7.58
C ARG A 4 19.52 -0.53 6.20
N GLN A 5 19.44 -1.51 5.33
CA GLN A 5 18.85 -1.35 3.99
C GLN A 5 17.38 -0.97 4.10
N LEU A 6 16.64 -1.63 4.97
CA LEU A 6 15.21 -1.31 5.20
C LEU A 6 15.08 0.11 5.76
N ALA A 7 15.91 0.50 6.71
CA ALA A 7 15.86 1.84 7.29
C ALA A 7 16.17 2.93 6.26
N ASN A 8 17.23 2.75 5.47
CA ASN A 8 17.63 3.74 4.47
C ASN A 8 16.60 3.85 3.33
N THR A 9 16.12 2.73 2.85
CA THR A 9 15.11 2.72 1.79
C THR A 9 13.79 3.28 2.29
N SER A 10 13.45 2.96 3.55
CA SER A 10 12.19 3.37 4.16
C SER A 10 12.09 4.86 4.40
N GLU A 11 13.21 5.55 4.62
CA GLU A 11 13.17 6.97 4.98
C GLU A 11 12.54 7.83 3.88
N THR A 12 13.00 7.69 2.64
CA THR A 12 12.43 8.42 1.50
C THR A 12 11.01 7.93 1.19
N ALA A 13 10.80 6.63 1.21
CA ALA A 13 9.50 6.03 0.94
C ALA A 13 8.47 6.46 1.99
N VAL A 14 8.86 6.50 3.27
CA VAL A 14 7.99 6.93 4.37
C VAL A 14 7.58 8.39 4.19
N GLU A 15 8.51 9.27 3.82
CA GLU A 15 8.20 10.68 3.61
C GLU A 15 7.20 10.87 2.48
N LYS A 16 7.35 10.14 1.38
CA LYS A 16 6.39 10.20 0.27
C LYS A 16 5.02 9.67 0.69
N LEU A 17 5.00 8.53 1.34
CA LEU A 17 3.74 7.93 1.78
C LEU A 17 3.01 8.84 2.78
N LYS A 18 3.74 9.40 3.73
CA LYS A 18 3.19 10.32 4.71
C LYS A 18 2.56 11.54 4.05
N SER A 19 3.26 12.12 3.09
CA SER A 19 2.76 13.26 2.33
C SER A 19 1.46 12.91 1.58
N ARG A 20 1.45 11.77 0.91
CA ARG A 20 0.26 11.32 0.16
C ARG A 20 -0.92 11.00 1.08
N LEU A 21 -0.65 10.40 2.25
CA LEU A 21 -1.71 10.11 3.22
C LEU A 21 -2.36 11.38 3.76
N ARG A 22 -1.58 12.43 3.98
CA ARG A 22 -2.09 13.71 4.48
C ARG A 22 -2.88 14.48 3.43
N GLU A 23 -2.49 14.39 2.16
CA GLU A 23 -3.10 15.15 1.08
C GLU A 23 -4.36 14.49 0.52
N ALA A 24 -4.47 13.17 0.64
CA ALA A 24 -5.56 12.43 -0.01
C ALA A 24 -6.91 12.72 0.66
N ARG A 25 -7.93 12.93 -0.17
CA ARG A 25 -9.30 13.05 0.30
C ARG A 25 -9.83 11.71 0.83
N ALA A 26 -9.40 10.61 0.23
CA ALA A 26 -9.75 9.27 0.69
C ALA A 26 -8.63 8.31 0.35
N VAL A 27 -8.41 7.32 1.23
CA VAL A 27 -7.36 6.31 1.07
C VAL A 27 -8.00 4.94 0.93
N HIS A 28 -7.61 4.23 -0.11
CA HIS A 28 -8.08 2.87 -0.39
C HIS A 28 -6.90 1.91 -0.41
N CYS A 29 -7.16 0.65 -0.08
CA CYS A 29 -6.13 -0.39 -0.16
C CYS A 29 -6.68 -1.64 -0.83
N PHE A 30 -5.98 -2.14 -1.84
CA PHE A 30 -6.30 -3.40 -2.50
C PHE A 30 -5.35 -4.47 -1.99
N ALA A 31 -5.90 -5.59 -1.53
CA ALA A 31 -5.14 -6.77 -1.13
C ALA A 31 -6.00 -8.01 -1.34
N LEU A 32 -5.39 -9.09 -1.85
CA LEU A 32 -6.06 -10.37 -2.06
C LEU A 32 -5.25 -11.49 -1.41
N GLY A 33 -5.97 -12.52 -0.98
CA GLY A 33 -5.36 -13.67 -0.32
C GLY A 33 -5.22 -13.45 1.18
N ALA A 34 -5.17 -14.56 1.91
CA ALA A 34 -5.22 -14.53 3.38
C ALA A 34 -4.08 -13.72 3.99
N GLN A 35 -2.87 -13.89 3.47
CA GLN A 35 -1.70 -13.23 4.01
C GLN A 35 -1.72 -11.72 3.75
N ASP A 36 -1.96 -11.32 2.53
CA ASP A 36 -1.93 -9.91 2.16
C ASP A 36 -3.10 -9.14 2.75
N THR A 37 -4.27 -9.76 2.86
CA THR A 37 -5.40 -9.12 3.53
C THR A 37 -5.14 -8.94 5.02
N ALA A 38 -4.45 -9.88 5.65
CA ALA A 38 -4.07 -9.73 7.07
C ALA A 38 -3.09 -8.58 7.26
N LEU A 39 -2.10 -8.44 6.38
CA LEU A 39 -1.13 -7.33 6.42
C LEU A 39 -1.82 -6.00 6.17
N ALA A 40 -2.72 -5.95 5.21
CA ALA A 40 -3.46 -4.73 4.88
C ALA A 40 -4.38 -4.33 6.03
N SER A 41 -5.00 -5.30 6.70
CA SER A 41 -5.82 -5.05 7.88
C SER A 41 -4.99 -4.49 9.04
N LEU A 42 -3.77 -5.01 9.22
CA LEU A 42 -2.84 -4.48 10.22
C LEU A 42 -2.53 -3.01 9.92
N LEU A 43 -2.21 -2.70 8.67
CA LEU A 43 -1.94 -1.33 8.25
C LEU A 43 -3.13 -0.42 8.54
N GLN A 44 -4.33 -0.87 8.17
CA GLN A 44 -5.57 -0.12 8.41
C GLN A 44 -5.75 0.21 9.89
N HIS A 45 -5.64 -0.80 10.76
CA HIS A 45 -5.84 -0.61 12.19
C HIS A 45 -4.77 0.27 12.82
N GLN A 46 -3.54 0.14 12.38
CA GLN A 46 -2.42 0.88 12.96
C GLN A 46 -2.41 2.36 12.55
N LEU A 47 -2.99 2.71 11.41
CA LEU A 47 -3.05 4.11 10.99
C LEU A 47 -4.31 4.83 11.46
N LEU A 48 -5.32 4.11 11.92
CA LEU A 48 -6.56 4.73 12.39
C LEU A 48 -6.33 5.70 13.56
N PRO A 49 -5.50 5.38 14.58
CA PRO A 49 -5.24 6.35 15.65
C PRO A 49 -4.59 7.65 15.17
N ALA A 50 -3.89 7.63 14.04
CA ALA A 50 -3.31 8.84 13.45
C ALA A 50 -4.31 9.65 12.62
N GLY A 51 -5.58 9.22 12.59
CA GLY A 51 -6.64 9.90 11.85
C GLY A 51 -6.74 9.48 10.39
N ILE A 52 -6.03 8.44 9.99
CA ILE A 52 -6.04 7.95 8.61
C ILE A 52 -6.99 6.76 8.53
N ALA A 53 -8.14 6.94 7.87
CA ALA A 53 -9.08 5.87 7.62
C ALA A 53 -8.81 5.26 6.25
N ILE A 54 -8.61 3.94 6.20
CA ILE A 54 -8.35 3.22 4.95
C ILE A 54 -9.57 2.38 4.60
N ASN A 55 -10.05 2.54 3.37
CA ASN A 55 -11.08 1.67 2.81
C ASN A 55 -10.40 0.44 2.22
N LEU A 56 -10.54 -0.70 2.90
CA LEU A 56 -9.86 -1.93 2.53
C LEU A 56 -10.74 -2.78 1.62
N CYS A 57 -10.26 -3.07 0.42
CA CYS A 57 -10.93 -3.93 -0.56
C CYS A 57 -10.22 -5.28 -0.60
N GLN A 58 -10.94 -6.34 -0.20
CA GLN A 58 -10.39 -7.68 -0.05
C GLN A 58 -10.98 -8.70 -1.01
N ASP A 59 -11.93 -8.31 -1.84
CA ASP A 59 -12.51 -9.19 -2.84
C ASP A 59 -12.52 -8.54 -4.23
N ALA A 60 -12.51 -9.39 -5.25
CA ALA A 60 -12.35 -8.97 -6.63
C ALA A 60 -13.46 -8.03 -7.10
N SER A 61 -14.71 -8.32 -6.72
CA SER A 61 -15.85 -7.50 -7.14
C SER A 61 -15.77 -6.10 -6.56
N LEU A 62 -15.47 -6.00 -5.26
CA LEU A 62 -15.34 -4.71 -4.60
C LEU A 62 -14.17 -3.91 -5.16
N MET A 63 -13.05 -4.57 -5.48
CA MET A 63 -11.91 -3.91 -6.11
C MET A 63 -12.28 -3.27 -7.44
N ARG A 64 -12.96 -4.01 -8.30
CA ARG A 64 -13.35 -3.50 -9.63
C ARG A 64 -14.31 -2.33 -9.51
N MET A 65 -15.29 -2.45 -8.63
CA MET A 65 -16.27 -1.38 -8.40
C MET A 65 -15.58 -0.14 -7.85
N THR A 66 -14.71 -0.30 -6.86
CA THR A 66 -13.97 0.80 -6.27
C THR A 66 -13.05 1.44 -7.29
N ALA A 67 -12.31 0.65 -8.07
CA ALA A 67 -11.37 1.15 -9.07
C ALA A 67 -12.03 2.11 -10.07
N SER A 68 -13.28 1.86 -10.42
CA SER A 68 -14.00 2.71 -11.36
C SER A 68 -14.49 4.04 -10.77
N THR A 69 -14.46 4.17 -9.44
CA THR A 69 -14.94 5.38 -8.75
C THR A 69 -13.82 6.29 -8.24
N LEU A 70 -12.56 5.86 -8.36
CA LEU A 70 -11.43 6.63 -7.86
C LEU A 70 -11.15 7.86 -8.72
N SER A 71 -10.57 8.87 -8.13
CA SER A 71 -10.20 10.11 -8.79
C SER A 71 -8.81 10.58 -8.34
N ASP A 72 -8.33 11.67 -8.94
CA ASP A 72 -6.96 12.15 -8.73
C ASP A 72 -6.67 12.67 -7.32
N ASP A 73 -7.70 12.97 -6.53
CA ASP A 73 -7.54 13.39 -5.14
C ASP A 73 -7.59 12.22 -4.15
N HIS A 74 -7.73 10.98 -4.64
CA HIS A 74 -7.67 9.78 -3.84
C HIS A 74 -6.25 9.19 -3.84
N LEU A 75 -5.99 8.33 -2.86
CA LEU A 75 -4.77 7.52 -2.81
C LEU A 75 -5.15 6.05 -2.81
N LEU A 76 -4.53 5.27 -3.67
CA LEU A 76 -4.69 3.82 -3.69
C LEU A 76 -3.38 3.15 -3.26
N LEU A 77 -3.45 2.38 -2.20
CA LEU A 77 -2.37 1.51 -1.77
C LEU A 77 -2.66 0.11 -2.31
N VAL A 78 -1.66 -0.52 -2.92
CA VAL A 78 -1.78 -1.90 -3.39
C VAL A 78 -0.74 -2.71 -2.67
N LEU A 79 -1.17 -3.67 -1.86
CA LEU A 79 -0.26 -4.48 -1.04
C LEU A 79 -0.21 -5.89 -1.59
N VAL A 80 0.95 -6.31 -2.09
CA VAL A 80 1.15 -7.61 -2.73
C VAL A 80 2.50 -8.17 -2.32
N THR A 81 2.51 -9.30 -1.62
CA THR A 81 3.74 -10.00 -1.25
C THR A 81 3.91 -11.32 -2.02
N ALA A 82 2.86 -11.81 -2.65
CA ALA A 82 2.88 -13.03 -3.45
C ALA A 82 2.77 -12.68 -4.94
N GLU A 83 2.69 -13.72 -5.79
CA GLU A 83 2.44 -13.48 -7.21
C GLU A 83 1.11 -12.77 -7.41
N ALA A 84 1.09 -11.83 -8.34
CA ALA A 84 -0.09 -11.03 -8.56
C ALA A 84 -1.20 -11.83 -9.23
N ASP A 85 -2.38 -11.75 -8.67
CA ASP A 85 -3.61 -12.22 -9.28
C ASP A 85 -3.94 -11.32 -10.48
N THR A 86 -4.44 -11.92 -11.55
CA THR A 86 -4.84 -11.15 -12.75
C THR A 86 -5.94 -10.15 -12.45
N VAL A 87 -6.84 -10.46 -11.51
CA VAL A 87 -7.90 -9.55 -11.10
C VAL A 87 -7.32 -8.32 -10.41
N LEU A 88 -6.35 -8.52 -9.51
CA LEU A 88 -5.69 -7.42 -8.83
C LEU A 88 -4.94 -6.53 -9.81
N GLN A 89 -4.23 -7.11 -10.77
CA GLN A 89 -3.56 -6.36 -11.83
C GLN A 89 -4.55 -5.55 -12.66
N SER A 90 -5.65 -6.17 -13.04
CA SER A 90 -6.69 -5.53 -13.85
C SER A 90 -7.35 -4.36 -13.11
N ALA A 91 -7.69 -4.56 -11.84
CA ALA A 91 -8.27 -3.51 -11.01
C ALA A 91 -7.30 -2.35 -10.80
N THR A 92 -6.03 -2.65 -10.58
CA THR A 92 -4.99 -1.63 -10.42
C THR A 92 -4.81 -0.81 -11.70
N LEU A 93 -4.79 -1.48 -12.84
CA LEU A 93 -4.68 -0.81 -14.13
C LEU A 93 -5.89 0.09 -14.38
N GLN A 94 -7.08 -0.38 -14.07
CA GLN A 94 -8.29 0.42 -14.20
C GLN A 94 -8.24 1.67 -13.30
N ALA A 95 -7.79 1.52 -12.06
CA ALA A 95 -7.62 2.64 -11.15
C ALA A 95 -6.63 3.66 -11.72
N ARG A 96 -5.54 3.18 -12.32
CA ARG A 96 -4.55 4.05 -12.94
C ARG A 96 -5.16 4.93 -14.03
N THR A 97 -6.09 4.39 -14.81
CA THR A 97 -6.76 5.16 -15.87
C THR A 97 -7.65 6.27 -15.31
N GLN A 98 -8.05 6.19 -14.04
CA GLN A 98 -8.83 7.23 -13.38
C GLN A 98 -7.98 8.38 -12.85
N GLY A 99 -6.66 8.31 -13.00
CA GLY A 99 -5.75 9.35 -12.53
C GLY A 99 -5.41 9.32 -11.06
N VAL A 100 -5.83 8.27 -10.34
CA VAL A 100 -5.53 8.15 -8.92
C VAL A 100 -4.03 7.91 -8.70
N THR A 101 -3.49 8.45 -7.61
CA THR A 101 -2.12 8.17 -7.22
C THR A 101 -2.06 6.76 -6.60
N ILE A 102 -1.17 5.93 -7.12
CA ILE A 102 -0.99 4.55 -6.66
C ILE A 102 0.37 4.40 -6.01
N ILE A 103 0.38 3.85 -4.80
CA ILE A 103 1.61 3.45 -4.12
C ILE A 103 1.53 1.94 -3.89
N ALA A 104 2.51 1.21 -4.40
CA ALA A 104 2.57 -0.24 -4.25
C ALA A 104 3.50 -0.61 -3.10
N LEU A 105 2.98 -1.43 -2.18
CA LEU A 105 3.77 -2.06 -1.12
C LEU A 105 4.03 -3.49 -1.57
N THR A 106 5.20 -3.70 -2.19
CA THR A 106 5.46 -4.94 -2.91
C THR A 106 6.96 -5.12 -3.09
N PRO A 107 7.45 -6.35 -3.34
CA PRO A 107 8.85 -6.53 -3.74
C PRO A 107 9.15 -5.75 -5.03
N PRO A 108 10.33 -5.12 -5.14
CA PRO A 108 10.63 -4.21 -6.26
C PRO A 108 10.55 -4.84 -7.64
N GLN A 109 10.80 -6.13 -7.74
CA GLN A 109 10.77 -6.86 -9.00
C GLN A 109 9.36 -7.34 -9.40
N HIS A 110 8.36 -7.09 -8.56
CA HIS A 110 7.00 -7.52 -8.84
C HIS A 110 6.38 -6.74 -9.99
N ALA A 111 5.52 -7.40 -10.77
CA ALA A 111 4.89 -6.78 -11.94
C ALA A 111 4.08 -5.53 -11.57
N LEU A 112 3.43 -5.52 -10.40
CA LEU A 112 2.63 -4.37 -9.96
C LEU A 112 3.47 -3.14 -9.64
N ALA A 113 4.77 -3.30 -9.39
CA ALA A 113 5.65 -2.16 -9.15
C ALA A 113 5.66 -1.19 -10.33
N ASN A 114 5.52 -1.70 -11.56
CA ASN A 114 5.52 -0.88 -12.76
C ASN A 114 4.22 -0.10 -12.97
N MET A 115 3.18 -0.43 -12.24
CA MET A 115 1.87 0.23 -12.35
C MET A 115 1.70 1.38 -11.35
N ALA A 116 2.61 1.52 -10.40
CA ALA A 116 2.52 2.50 -9.33
C ALA A 116 3.39 3.72 -9.59
N ALA A 117 2.97 4.87 -9.09
CA ALA A 117 3.78 6.08 -9.13
C ALA A 117 4.97 5.98 -8.18
N ASP A 118 4.77 5.37 -7.02
CA ASP A 118 5.81 5.16 -6.00
C ASP A 118 5.70 3.75 -5.46
N ILE A 119 6.83 3.23 -4.98
CA ILE A 119 6.91 1.88 -4.43
C ILE A 119 7.47 1.96 -3.01
N ILE A 120 6.82 1.25 -2.10
CA ILE A 120 7.40 0.91 -0.80
C ILE A 120 7.93 -0.52 -0.96
N PRO A 121 9.25 -0.70 -1.08
CA PRO A 121 9.79 -2.03 -1.34
C PRO A 121 9.66 -2.94 -0.13
N LEU A 122 9.08 -4.10 -0.33
CA LEU A 122 8.99 -5.14 0.68
C LEU A 122 9.93 -6.28 0.34
N PRO A 123 10.46 -7.01 1.36
CA PRO A 123 11.24 -8.22 1.09
C PRO A 123 10.38 -9.30 0.42
N ASP A 124 11.03 -10.18 -0.34
CA ASP A 124 10.36 -11.31 -0.99
C ASP A 124 9.81 -12.33 0.01
N SER A 125 10.46 -12.46 1.16
CA SER A 125 10.02 -13.40 2.19
C SER A 125 8.77 -12.87 2.89
N PRO A 126 7.69 -13.67 2.98
CA PRO A 126 6.47 -13.26 3.70
C PRO A 126 6.73 -12.87 5.15
N GLN A 127 7.63 -13.56 5.83
CA GLN A 127 7.96 -13.25 7.21
C GLN A 127 8.66 -11.91 7.33
N LEU A 128 9.63 -11.65 6.46
CA LEU A 128 10.35 -10.39 6.45
C LEU A 128 9.45 -9.22 6.00
N ALA A 129 8.52 -9.48 5.09
CA ALA A 129 7.55 -8.47 4.67
C ALA A 129 6.69 -8.01 5.86
N ARG A 130 6.29 -8.93 6.74
CA ARG A 130 5.56 -8.58 7.95
C ARG A 130 6.37 -7.63 8.84
N TYR A 131 7.63 -7.96 9.11
CA TYR A 131 8.48 -7.12 9.93
C TYR A 131 8.72 -5.75 9.29
N ALA A 132 8.93 -5.74 7.97
CA ALA A 132 9.11 -4.48 7.25
C ALA A 132 7.85 -3.60 7.34
N LEU A 133 6.68 -4.20 7.22
CA LEU A 133 5.43 -3.47 7.34
C LEU A 133 5.21 -2.91 8.75
N LEU A 134 5.52 -3.70 9.78
CA LEU A 134 5.43 -3.23 11.17
C LEU A 134 6.37 -2.05 11.43
N LEU A 135 7.59 -2.13 10.90
CA LEU A 135 8.55 -1.03 11.02
C LEU A 135 8.03 0.22 10.29
N LEU A 136 7.50 0.04 9.10
CA LEU A 136 6.90 1.14 8.33
C LEU A 136 5.78 1.82 9.12
N VAL A 137 4.89 1.02 9.70
CA VAL A 137 3.76 1.52 10.48
C VAL A 137 4.25 2.32 11.70
N ASP A 138 5.27 1.82 12.40
CA ASP A 138 5.83 2.54 13.54
C ASP A 138 6.41 3.89 13.11
N LEU A 139 7.15 3.92 12.00
CA LEU A 139 7.72 5.16 11.47
C LEU A 139 6.63 6.15 11.05
N LEU A 140 5.57 5.67 10.42
CA LEU A 140 4.44 6.50 10.02
C LEU A 140 3.73 7.09 11.23
N ASN A 141 3.46 6.26 12.24
CA ASN A 141 2.75 6.72 13.44
C ASN A 141 3.56 7.76 14.21
N ASP A 142 4.86 7.56 14.36
CA ASP A 142 5.72 8.50 15.06
C ASP A 142 5.67 9.90 14.42
N THR A 143 5.59 9.96 13.10
CA THR A 143 5.60 11.24 12.38
C THR A 143 4.21 11.83 12.18
N LEU A 144 3.17 11.00 11.96
CA LEU A 144 1.81 11.48 11.75
C LEU A 144 1.13 11.95 13.02
N MET A 145 1.45 11.32 14.16
CA MET A 145 0.87 11.65 15.45
C MET A 145 1.63 12.77 16.18
N ALA A 146 2.82 13.09 15.70
CA ALA A 146 3.60 14.21 16.22
C ALA A 146 3.09 15.56 15.64
#